data_2ab8f1d69e1a3b6b2d7e769e827e88d8
#
_entry.id   2ab8f1d69e1a3b6b2d7e769e827e88d8
#
_cell.length_a   1.000
_cell.length_b   1.000
_cell.length_c   1.000
_cell.angle_alpha   90.00
_cell.angle_beta   90.00
_cell.angle_gamma   90.00
#
_symmetry.space_group_name_H-M   'P 1'
#
loop_
_entity.id
_entity.type
_entity.pdbx_description
1 polymer ?
#
loop_
_entity_poly.entity_id
_entity_poly.type
_entity_poly.pdbx_seq_one_letter_code
_entity_poly.pdbx_strand_id
1 'polypeptide(L)'
;SIVGNANTILANIDNAEGTESEKQFIKASALTFRAYAFEKLVHYYCWRWQDSNNGASQGLILRLDESTNGMPYSTLTETYTQIYKDLDEAISLYGESGMNRKEGDVWMPNVNVAHAIYARAALTKQDYAKALSEAKLAREGYPLMNNTEYYAGFCNPTGEWIMGSFGGSQENNWYWSYGVQFACNGYYASTQQTGAGAIGRELINRIPNNDARKALFLTEDKFPGYNFNDGSVMDLTYGILGMGEKEKEADALWDEAAAYCKKMAVSGLTAPYEAGYMYLGGQLKFYVFDTPGVGYLPFIRSSEMVLIEAEANYFLNNEAAAQAALVELNATSGRNAEYTCTKTGDALWNEIMDYRELELWGEGFAWSDYKRWNRDVIRNGFDKGGNAHISIATTIPASGANKWTWDVPLNE
;
A
#
# COMPACT_ATOMS: atom_id res chain seq x y z
N SER A 1 -7.43 17.29 -12.62
CA SER A 1 -6.81 15.96 -12.48
C SER A 1 -5.29 16.10 -12.36
N ILE A 2 -4.59 15.06 -11.83
CA ILE A 2 -3.12 15.08 -11.72
C ILE A 2 -2.49 15.22 -13.11
N VAL A 3 -2.96 14.46 -14.08
CA VAL A 3 -2.47 14.53 -15.48
C VAL A 3 -2.67 15.92 -16.06
N GLY A 4 -3.86 16.52 -15.89
CA GLY A 4 -4.13 17.87 -16.40
C GLY A 4 -3.21 18.92 -15.79
N ASN A 5 -3.02 18.90 -14.46
CA ASN A 5 -2.12 19.82 -13.76
C ASN A 5 -0.67 19.67 -14.24
N ALA A 6 -0.21 18.40 -14.41
CA ALA A 6 1.12 18.15 -14.96
C ALA A 6 1.27 18.70 -16.37
N ASN A 7 0.29 18.48 -17.25
CA ASN A 7 0.31 19.04 -18.62
C ASN A 7 0.36 20.56 -18.64
N THR A 8 -0.42 21.23 -17.78
CA THR A 8 -0.36 22.71 -17.64
C THR A 8 1.02 23.20 -17.22
N ILE A 9 1.66 22.51 -16.23
CA ILE A 9 3.04 22.85 -15.86
C ILE A 9 3.98 22.65 -17.05
N LEU A 10 3.92 21.49 -17.70
CA LEU A 10 4.81 21.17 -18.83
C LEU A 10 4.64 22.13 -20.03
N ALA A 11 3.45 22.65 -20.28
CA ALA A 11 3.18 23.61 -21.35
C ALA A 11 3.71 25.02 -21.05
N ASN A 12 3.87 25.39 -19.78
CA ASN A 12 4.13 26.78 -19.38
C ASN A 12 5.49 26.99 -18.69
N ILE A 13 6.14 25.93 -18.19
CA ILE A 13 7.32 26.03 -17.34
C ILE A 13 8.50 26.74 -17.99
N ASP A 14 8.72 26.55 -19.29
CA ASP A 14 9.84 27.16 -20.01
C ASP A 14 9.73 28.70 -20.06
N ASN A 15 8.51 29.22 -20.02
CA ASN A 15 8.21 30.66 -20.01
C ASN A 15 8.02 31.25 -18.58
N ALA A 16 8.08 30.43 -17.55
CA ALA A 16 7.92 30.87 -16.17
C ALA A 16 9.13 31.67 -15.69
N GLU A 17 8.93 32.53 -14.70
CA GLU A 17 10.04 33.17 -13.99
C GLU A 17 10.74 32.15 -13.08
N GLY A 18 12.06 32.26 -12.93
CA GLY A 18 12.88 31.38 -12.10
C GLY A 18 14.19 30.98 -12.80
N THR A 19 15.08 30.37 -12.05
CA THR A 19 16.33 29.83 -12.56
C THR A 19 16.11 28.57 -13.40
N GLU A 20 17.03 28.25 -14.27
CA GLU A 20 16.95 27.02 -15.08
C GLU A 20 16.87 25.77 -14.20
N SER A 21 17.65 25.71 -13.11
CA SER A 21 17.60 24.62 -12.14
C SER A 21 16.21 24.44 -11.51
N GLU A 22 15.55 25.55 -11.13
CA GLU A 22 14.18 25.51 -10.59
C GLU A 22 13.18 25.02 -11.63
N LYS A 23 13.28 25.50 -12.87
CA LYS A 23 12.40 25.07 -13.97
C LYS A 23 12.58 23.57 -14.26
N GLN A 24 13.81 23.09 -14.33
CA GLN A 24 14.12 21.68 -14.53
C GLN A 24 13.55 20.81 -13.40
N PHE A 25 13.72 21.23 -12.13
CA PHE A 25 13.19 20.51 -10.98
C PHE A 25 11.66 20.45 -11.00
N ILE A 26 10.97 21.54 -11.33
CA ILE A 26 9.51 21.60 -11.43
C ILE A 26 9.01 20.77 -12.61
N LYS A 27 9.70 20.81 -13.76
CA LYS A 27 9.39 19.99 -14.93
C LYS A 27 9.53 18.50 -14.62
N ALA A 28 10.62 18.11 -13.96
CA ALA A 28 10.85 16.75 -13.50
C ALA A 28 9.73 16.27 -12.55
N SER A 29 9.31 17.13 -11.64
CA SER A 29 8.21 16.85 -10.71
C SER A 29 6.88 16.64 -11.43
N ALA A 30 6.56 17.46 -12.42
CA ALA A 30 5.35 17.31 -13.23
C ALA A 30 5.34 16.00 -14.02
N LEU A 31 6.47 15.64 -14.66
CA LEU A 31 6.64 14.37 -15.37
C LEU A 31 6.50 13.18 -14.44
N THR A 32 7.10 13.25 -13.24
CA THR A 32 6.99 12.19 -12.21
C THR A 32 5.55 11.98 -11.80
N PHE A 33 4.78 13.03 -11.53
CA PHE A 33 3.37 12.92 -11.17
C PHE A 33 2.49 12.44 -12.34
N ARG A 34 2.80 12.82 -13.57
CA ARG A 34 2.06 12.32 -14.74
C ARG A 34 2.28 10.82 -14.93
N ALA A 35 3.52 10.37 -14.83
CA ALA A 35 3.85 8.95 -14.87
C ALA A 35 3.19 8.17 -13.73
N TYR A 36 3.19 8.71 -12.51
CA TYR A 36 2.50 8.12 -11.37
C TYR A 36 1.00 7.97 -11.61
N ALA A 37 0.36 9.01 -12.15
CA ALA A 37 -1.07 8.95 -12.46
C ALA A 37 -1.38 7.89 -13.53
N PHE A 38 -0.59 7.81 -14.60
CA PHE A 38 -0.76 6.77 -15.62
C PHE A 38 -0.50 5.36 -15.06
N GLU A 39 0.52 5.19 -14.21
CA GLU A 39 0.80 3.91 -13.53
C GLU A 39 -0.41 3.46 -12.70
N LYS A 40 -1.03 4.35 -11.92
CA LYS A 40 -2.24 4.04 -11.17
C LYS A 40 -3.43 3.69 -12.05
N LEU A 41 -3.65 4.43 -13.13
CA LEU A 41 -4.74 4.16 -14.06
C LEU A 41 -4.59 2.80 -14.77
N VAL A 42 -3.36 2.37 -15.06
CA VAL A 42 -3.10 1.02 -15.63
C VAL A 42 -3.66 -0.06 -14.71
N HIS A 43 -3.49 0.04 -13.39
CA HIS A 43 -3.99 -0.96 -12.46
C HIS A 43 -5.53 -1.12 -12.51
N TYR A 44 -6.25 -0.03 -12.75
CA TYR A 44 -7.71 -0.04 -12.74
C TYR A 44 -8.34 -0.32 -14.12
N TYR A 45 -7.75 0.21 -15.19
CA TYR A 45 -8.40 0.24 -16.51
C TYR A 45 -7.75 -0.64 -17.58
N CYS A 46 -6.57 -1.21 -17.33
CA CYS A 46 -5.89 -2.07 -18.31
C CYS A 46 -5.86 -3.52 -17.84
N TRP A 47 -5.71 -4.44 -18.77
CA TRP A 47 -5.43 -5.83 -18.46
C TRP A 47 -4.03 -5.97 -17.84
N ARG A 48 -3.80 -7.03 -17.06
CA ARG A 48 -2.43 -7.35 -16.63
C ARG A 48 -1.58 -7.70 -17.87
N TRP A 49 -0.26 -7.46 -17.75
CA TRP A 49 0.65 -7.60 -18.90
C TRP A 49 0.58 -8.98 -19.58
N GLN A 50 0.57 -10.08 -18.81
CA GLN A 50 0.53 -11.45 -19.35
C GLN A 50 -0.71 -11.75 -20.18
N ASP A 51 -1.83 -11.08 -19.96
CA ASP A 51 -3.08 -11.28 -20.70
C ASP A 51 -3.22 -10.31 -21.89
N SER A 52 -2.27 -9.41 -22.06
CA SER A 52 -2.37 -8.27 -22.99
C SER A 52 -1.90 -8.57 -24.42
N ASN A 53 -1.53 -9.81 -24.71
CA ASN A 53 -0.90 -10.17 -26.00
C ASN A 53 0.33 -9.27 -26.30
N ASN A 54 1.33 -9.31 -25.40
CA ASN A 54 2.53 -8.47 -25.46
C ASN A 54 2.22 -6.96 -25.53
N GLY A 55 1.21 -6.53 -24.80
CA GLY A 55 0.83 -5.13 -24.70
C GLY A 55 -0.02 -4.61 -25.85
N ALA A 56 -0.53 -5.49 -26.73
CA ALA A 56 -1.45 -5.10 -27.81
C ALA A 56 -2.89 -4.83 -27.34
N SER A 57 -3.24 -5.21 -26.09
CA SER A 57 -4.53 -4.89 -25.51
C SER A 57 -4.71 -3.37 -25.35
N GLN A 58 -5.96 -2.95 -25.12
CA GLN A 58 -6.29 -1.56 -24.83
C GLN A 58 -5.49 -1.05 -23.63
N GLY A 59 -4.84 0.10 -23.80
CA GLY A 59 -4.17 0.89 -22.80
C GLY A 59 -5.02 2.08 -22.34
N LEU A 60 -4.37 3.18 -22.01
CA LEU A 60 -5.00 4.40 -21.54
C LEU A 60 -5.24 5.41 -22.68
N ILE A 61 -6.06 6.40 -22.44
CA ILE A 61 -6.08 7.64 -23.22
C ILE A 61 -4.90 8.49 -22.76
N LEU A 62 -3.88 8.63 -23.59
CA LEU A 62 -2.64 9.34 -23.31
C LEU A 62 -2.79 10.84 -23.61
N ARG A 63 -3.46 11.56 -22.72
CA ARG A 63 -3.53 13.02 -22.83
C ARG A 63 -2.24 13.65 -22.33
N LEU A 64 -1.48 14.25 -23.27
CA LEU A 64 -0.15 14.81 -23.02
C LEU A 64 -0.11 16.33 -23.17
N ASP A 65 -1.26 16.95 -23.41
CA ASP A 65 -1.44 18.38 -23.59
C ASP A 65 -2.67 18.91 -22.81
N GLU A 66 -2.97 20.18 -22.95
CA GLU A 66 -4.09 20.86 -22.30
C GLU A 66 -5.42 20.74 -23.10
N SER A 67 -5.44 20.01 -24.22
CA SER A 67 -6.64 19.86 -25.02
C SER A 67 -7.75 19.09 -24.28
N THR A 68 -8.99 19.40 -24.61
CA THR A 68 -10.19 18.74 -24.06
C THR A 68 -10.92 17.87 -25.09
N ASN A 69 -10.37 17.74 -26.30
CA ASN A 69 -10.97 16.95 -27.36
C ASN A 69 -10.95 15.47 -27.04
N GLY A 70 -11.90 14.70 -27.56
CA GLY A 70 -11.87 13.24 -27.46
C GLY A 70 -10.62 12.65 -28.13
N MET A 71 -10.04 11.65 -27.51
CA MET A 71 -8.84 10.95 -28.00
C MET A 71 -9.07 9.44 -28.00
N PRO A 72 -8.46 8.70 -28.93
CA PRO A 72 -8.53 7.25 -28.91
C PRO A 72 -7.73 6.65 -27.75
N TYR A 73 -8.05 5.43 -27.39
CA TYR A 73 -7.21 4.65 -26.50
C TYR A 73 -5.89 4.29 -27.19
N SER A 74 -4.82 4.31 -26.43
CA SER A 74 -3.54 3.72 -26.84
C SER A 74 -3.58 2.21 -26.63
N THR A 75 -2.55 1.52 -27.09
CA THR A 75 -2.22 0.16 -26.65
C THR A 75 -1.57 0.20 -25.26
N LEU A 76 -1.58 -0.93 -24.56
CA LEU A 76 -0.87 -1.04 -23.27
C LEU A 76 0.64 -0.85 -23.45
N THR A 77 1.23 -1.30 -24.56
CA THR A 77 2.64 -1.02 -24.90
C THR A 77 2.91 0.48 -25.02
N GLU A 78 2.08 1.22 -25.75
CA GLU A 78 2.23 2.68 -25.88
C GLU A 78 2.08 3.38 -24.53
N THR A 79 1.16 2.90 -23.70
CA THR A 79 0.98 3.41 -22.32
C THR A 79 2.27 3.27 -21.50
N TYR A 80 2.87 2.08 -21.46
CA TYR A 80 4.14 1.89 -20.73
C TYR A 80 5.31 2.64 -21.36
N THR A 81 5.34 2.76 -22.67
CA THR A 81 6.34 3.58 -23.39
C THR A 81 6.28 5.03 -22.94
N GLN A 82 5.07 5.58 -22.79
CA GLN A 82 4.91 6.96 -22.29
C GLN A 82 5.28 7.09 -20.81
N ILE A 83 4.89 6.14 -19.95
CA ILE A 83 5.30 6.14 -18.56
C ILE A 83 6.83 6.13 -18.43
N TYR A 84 7.50 5.26 -19.17
CA TYR A 84 8.97 5.16 -19.16
C TYR A 84 9.62 6.44 -19.67
N LYS A 85 9.10 7.01 -20.78
CA LYS A 85 9.59 8.27 -21.32
C LYS A 85 9.50 9.43 -20.32
N ASP A 86 8.38 9.56 -19.64
CA ASP A 86 8.19 10.61 -18.64
C ASP A 86 9.18 10.44 -17.47
N LEU A 87 9.45 9.21 -17.05
CA LEU A 87 10.36 8.92 -15.95
C LEU A 87 11.84 9.07 -16.35
N ASP A 88 12.21 8.63 -17.55
CA ASP A 88 13.58 8.82 -18.07
C ASP A 88 13.90 10.33 -18.17
N GLU A 89 12.98 11.14 -18.71
CA GLU A 89 13.14 12.59 -18.80
C GLU A 89 13.16 13.24 -17.39
N ALA A 90 12.29 12.81 -16.47
CA ALA A 90 12.27 13.31 -15.10
C ALA A 90 13.60 13.04 -14.37
N ILE A 91 14.13 11.84 -14.46
CA ILE A 91 15.39 11.45 -13.82
C ILE A 91 16.56 12.29 -14.38
N SER A 92 16.61 12.48 -15.70
CA SER A 92 17.63 13.35 -16.33
C SER A 92 17.55 14.79 -15.80
N LEU A 93 16.33 15.36 -15.78
CA LEU A 93 16.11 16.74 -15.34
C LEU A 93 16.40 16.94 -13.85
N TYR A 94 16.09 15.97 -12.97
CA TYR A 94 16.50 16.03 -11.57
C TYR A 94 18.01 16.07 -11.43
N GLY A 95 18.74 15.26 -12.21
CA GLY A 95 20.20 15.28 -12.25
C GLY A 95 20.77 16.62 -12.75
N GLU A 96 20.24 17.15 -13.85
CA GLU A 96 20.67 18.42 -14.44
C GLU A 96 20.36 19.63 -13.54
N SER A 97 19.22 19.61 -12.84
CA SER A 97 18.83 20.69 -11.92
C SER A 97 19.77 20.81 -10.72
N GLY A 98 20.37 19.70 -10.29
CA GLY A 98 21.15 19.62 -9.05
C GLY A 98 20.36 19.94 -7.78
N MET A 99 19.02 20.03 -7.88
CA MET A 99 18.14 20.35 -6.76
C MET A 99 17.50 19.08 -6.15
N ASN A 100 17.13 19.20 -4.89
CA ASN A 100 16.32 18.21 -4.20
C ASN A 100 15.18 18.90 -3.45
N ARG A 101 14.16 18.14 -3.06
CA ARG A 101 13.12 18.63 -2.15
C ARG A 101 13.75 19.02 -0.81
N LYS A 102 13.08 19.91 -0.05
CA LYS A 102 13.50 20.23 1.31
C LYS A 102 13.40 18.99 2.19
N GLU A 103 14.28 18.89 3.14
CA GLU A 103 14.20 17.85 4.17
C GLU A 103 12.85 17.93 4.90
N GLY A 104 12.20 16.77 5.06
CA GLY A 104 10.87 16.68 5.65
C GLY A 104 9.69 16.86 4.68
N ASP A 105 9.89 17.43 3.49
CA ASP A 105 8.82 17.61 2.50
C ASP A 105 8.54 16.31 1.73
N VAL A 106 8.14 15.26 2.44
CA VAL A 106 7.92 13.92 1.85
C VAL A 106 6.83 13.87 0.79
N TRP A 107 5.96 14.89 0.73
CA TRP A 107 4.92 15.02 -0.30
C TRP A 107 5.45 15.58 -1.63
N MET A 108 6.62 16.18 -1.63
CA MET A 108 7.28 16.63 -2.85
C MET A 108 8.05 15.47 -3.49
N PRO A 109 7.94 15.28 -4.82
CA PRO A 109 8.73 14.26 -5.49
C PRO A 109 10.20 14.69 -5.62
N ASN A 110 11.06 13.70 -5.76
CA ASN A 110 12.48 13.85 -6.10
C ASN A 110 12.91 12.69 -7.01
N VAL A 111 14.19 12.60 -7.31
CA VAL A 111 14.70 11.54 -8.19
C VAL A 111 14.43 10.14 -7.66
N ASN A 112 14.48 9.92 -6.34
CA ASN A 112 14.18 8.62 -5.74
C ASN A 112 12.70 8.23 -5.92
N VAL A 113 11.78 9.21 -5.87
CA VAL A 113 10.36 8.99 -6.18
C VAL A 113 10.17 8.58 -7.65
N ALA A 114 10.86 9.23 -8.57
CA ALA A 114 10.81 8.84 -9.99
C ALA A 114 11.31 7.40 -10.21
N HIS A 115 12.44 7.03 -9.61
CA HIS A 115 12.94 5.64 -9.63
C HIS A 115 11.95 4.65 -9.01
N ALA A 116 11.29 4.99 -7.91
CA ALA A 116 10.32 4.11 -7.25
C ALA A 116 9.06 3.87 -8.10
N ILE A 117 8.55 4.90 -8.75
CA ILE A 117 7.43 4.77 -9.70
C ILE A 117 7.86 3.94 -10.91
N TYR A 118 9.08 4.11 -11.38
CA TYR A 118 9.64 3.32 -12.45
C TYR A 118 9.71 1.84 -12.07
N ALA A 119 10.21 1.53 -10.87
CA ALA A 119 10.26 0.17 -10.35
C ALA A 119 8.87 -0.48 -10.30
N ARG A 120 7.84 0.25 -9.85
CA ARG A 120 6.44 -0.21 -9.86
C ARG A 120 5.92 -0.50 -11.26
N ALA A 121 6.10 0.45 -12.18
CA ALA A 121 5.65 0.31 -13.55
C ALA A 121 6.34 -0.87 -14.26
N ALA A 122 7.66 -1.01 -14.06
CA ALA A 122 8.44 -2.10 -14.61
C ALA A 122 8.03 -3.46 -14.03
N LEU A 123 7.79 -3.54 -12.70
CA LEU A 123 7.29 -4.74 -12.05
C LEU A 123 5.93 -5.18 -12.63
N THR A 124 5.01 -4.24 -12.79
CA THR A 124 3.67 -4.50 -13.34
C THR A 124 3.72 -4.92 -14.80
N LYS A 125 4.64 -4.36 -15.56
CA LYS A 125 4.94 -4.74 -16.96
C LYS A 125 5.74 -6.05 -17.06
N GLN A 126 6.23 -6.59 -15.94
CA GLN A 126 7.12 -7.75 -15.88
C GLN A 126 8.51 -7.51 -16.55
N ASP A 127 8.94 -6.28 -16.59
CA ASP A 127 10.31 -5.89 -16.94
C ASP A 127 11.20 -5.99 -15.70
N TYR A 128 11.46 -7.21 -15.26
CA TYR A 128 12.08 -7.49 -13.97
C TYR A 128 13.50 -6.93 -13.84
N ALA A 129 14.27 -6.90 -14.93
CA ALA A 129 15.61 -6.31 -14.90
C ALA A 129 15.57 -4.81 -14.63
N LYS A 130 14.62 -4.09 -15.27
CA LYS A 130 14.38 -2.67 -15.03
C LYS A 130 13.84 -2.46 -13.62
N ALA A 131 12.85 -3.25 -13.20
CA ALA A 131 12.28 -3.15 -11.84
C ALA A 131 13.34 -3.29 -10.76
N LEU A 132 14.26 -4.27 -10.90
CA LEU A 132 15.36 -4.49 -9.98
C LEU A 132 16.33 -3.30 -9.90
N SER A 133 16.73 -2.76 -11.05
CA SER A 133 17.67 -1.63 -11.10
C SER A 133 17.07 -0.37 -10.50
N GLU A 134 15.83 -0.07 -10.86
CA GLU A 134 15.14 1.13 -10.40
C GLU A 134 14.77 1.06 -8.91
N ALA A 135 14.40 -0.11 -8.39
CA ALA A 135 14.13 -0.29 -6.96
C ALA A 135 15.36 -0.02 -6.09
N LYS A 136 16.54 -0.46 -6.52
CA LYS A 136 17.80 -0.17 -5.84
C LYS A 136 18.10 1.33 -5.78
N LEU A 137 17.97 2.02 -6.92
CA LEU A 137 18.19 3.47 -6.99
C LEU A 137 17.14 4.24 -6.16
N ALA A 138 15.90 3.79 -6.17
CA ALA A 138 14.83 4.42 -5.43
C ALA A 138 15.08 4.50 -3.92
N ARG A 139 15.66 3.44 -3.33
CA ARG A 139 15.87 3.36 -1.88
C ARG A 139 17.25 3.83 -1.39
N GLU A 140 18.10 4.33 -2.28
CA GLU A 140 19.37 4.92 -1.88
C GLU A 140 19.16 6.09 -0.92
N GLY A 141 19.73 6.00 0.29
CA GLY A 141 19.57 7.01 1.35
C GLY A 141 18.28 6.88 2.19
N TYR A 142 17.45 5.86 1.95
CA TYR A 142 16.22 5.61 2.70
C TYR A 142 16.33 4.26 3.43
N PRO A 143 16.88 4.21 4.66
CA PRO A 143 17.03 2.97 5.41
C PRO A 143 15.68 2.40 5.83
N LEU A 144 15.60 1.09 6.00
CA LEU A 144 14.42 0.44 6.57
C LEU A 144 14.17 0.92 8.00
N MET A 145 12.90 1.16 8.36
CA MET A 145 12.50 1.46 9.74
C MET A 145 12.96 0.37 10.69
N ASN A 146 13.44 0.75 11.86
CA ASN A 146 13.56 -0.14 13.00
C ASN A 146 12.17 -0.39 13.63
N ASN A 147 12.07 -1.31 14.61
CA ASN A 147 10.79 -1.66 15.22
C ASN A 147 10.16 -0.50 16.02
N THR A 148 10.94 0.40 16.59
CA THR A 148 10.42 1.58 17.28
C THR A 148 9.69 2.51 16.31
N GLU A 149 10.30 2.78 15.16
CA GLU A 149 9.67 3.57 14.09
C GLU A 149 8.47 2.84 13.49
N TYR A 150 8.57 1.51 13.32
CA TYR A 150 7.49 0.69 12.78
C TYR A 150 6.24 0.69 13.67
N TYR A 151 6.43 0.77 14.99
CA TYR A 151 5.34 0.87 15.97
C TYR A 151 4.87 2.30 16.25
N ALA A 152 5.40 3.30 15.54
CA ALA A 152 5.04 4.69 15.75
C ALA A 152 3.73 5.15 15.07
N GLY A 153 2.97 4.22 14.47
CA GLY A 153 1.62 4.46 13.99
C GLY A 153 1.49 4.92 12.54
N PHE A 154 2.56 4.91 11.75
CA PHE A 154 2.52 5.24 10.31
C PHE A 154 1.77 6.54 9.98
N CYS A 155 1.78 7.51 10.86
CA CYS A 155 1.14 8.81 10.68
C CYS A 155 2.15 9.98 10.67
N ASN A 156 3.43 9.67 10.81
CA ASN A 156 4.50 10.64 10.77
C ASN A 156 5.67 10.09 9.93
N PRO A 157 6.26 10.88 9.02
CA PRO A 157 7.35 10.41 8.17
C PRO A 157 8.55 9.91 8.97
N THR A 158 9.15 8.81 8.52
CA THR A 158 10.43 8.29 9.00
C THR A 158 11.47 8.33 7.89
N GLY A 159 12.72 7.94 8.20
CA GLY A 159 13.79 7.85 7.21
C GLY A 159 13.53 6.87 6.06
N GLU A 160 12.60 5.93 6.25
CA GLU A 160 12.22 4.96 5.21
C GLU A 160 11.29 5.55 4.14
N TRP A 161 10.58 6.66 4.42
CA TRP A 161 9.56 7.17 3.52
C TRP A 161 10.17 7.90 2.32
N ILE A 162 10.11 7.27 1.16
CA ILE A 162 10.51 7.88 -0.12
C ILE A 162 9.48 8.92 -0.54
N MET A 163 8.18 8.64 -0.36
CA MET A 163 7.09 9.58 -0.61
C MET A 163 5.93 9.34 0.36
N GLY A 164 5.29 10.41 0.79
CA GLY A 164 4.08 10.38 1.61
C GLY A 164 3.09 11.48 1.25
N SER A 165 1.93 11.50 1.91
CA SER A 165 0.99 12.61 1.79
C SER A 165 1.46 13.81 2.59
N PHE A 166 0.85 14.97 2.34
CA PHE A 166 0.89 16.11 3.25
C PHE A 166 -0.05 15.84 4.44
N GLY A 167 0.38 16.10 5.66
CA GLY A 167 -0.33 15.78 6.89
C GLY A 167 -1.00 16.97 7.57
N GLY A 168 -1.36 18.03 6.84
CA GLY A 168 -1.96 19.23 7.39
C GLY A 168 -3.45 19.09 7.71
N SER A 169 -3.91 19.73 8.79
CA SER A 169 -5.32 19.72 9.20
C SER A 169 -6.27 20.32 8.17
N GLN A 170 -5.78 21.25 7.35
CA GLN A 170 -6.57 21.89 6.29
C GLN A 170 -6.84 20.97 5.10
N GLU A 171 -6.05 19.92 4.93
CA GLU A 171 -6.18 18.92 3.88
C GLU A 171 -7.14 17.77 4.29
N ASN A 172 -7.56 17.77 5.53
CA ASN A 172 -8.40 16.71 6.08
C ASN A 172 -9.88 16.96 5.75
N ASN A 173 -10.45 16.09 4.94
CA ASN A 173 -11.88 16.07 4.68
C ASN A 173 -12.61 15.31 5.81
N TRP A 174 -12.80 15.96 6.89
CA TRP A 174 -13.30 15.62 8.20
C TRP A 174 -13.90 14.21 8.38
N TYR A 175 -14.96 13.86 7.67
CA TYR A 175 -15.64 12.57 7.79
C TYR A 175 -15.18 11.52 6.78
N TRP A 176 -14.49 11.91 5.73
CA TRP A 176 -14.22 11.06 4.57
C TRP A 176 -12.74 10.81 4.33
N SER A 177 -11.87 11.30 5.21
CA SER A 177 -10.44 11.04 5.09
C SER A 177 -10.08 9.60 5.46
N TYR A 178 -9.01 9.10 4.91
CA TYR A 178 -8.44 7.81 5.27
C TYR A 178 -8.22 7.68 6.79
N GLY A 179 -7.64 8.68 7.41
CA GLY A 179 -7.36 8.66 8.85
C GLY A 179 -8.62 8.52 9.71
N VAL A 180 -9.73 9.15 9.29
CA VAL A 180 -11.00 9.04 10.02
C VAL A 180 -11.61 7.64 9.91
N GLN A 181 -11.54 7.05 8.70
CA GLN A 181 -12.23 5.80 8.38
C GLN A 181 -11.40 4.55 8.67
N PHE A 182 -10.08 4.66 8.63
CA PHE A 182 -9.21 3.49 8.64
C PHE A 182 -8.19 3.44 9.80
N ALA A 183 -7.68 4.60 10.27
CA ALA A 183 -6.75 4.59 11.40
C ALA A 183 -7.43 4.04 12.66
N CYS A 184 -6.74 3.19 13.43
CA CYS A 184 -7.33 2.51 14.59
C CYS A 184 -7.79 3.45 15.71
N ASN A 185 -7.26 4.67 15.78
CA ASN A 185 -7.71 5.77 16.64
C ASN A 185 -8.50 6.84 15.87
N GLY A 186 -8.82 6.61 14.61
CA GLY A 186 -9.65 7.52 13.80
C GLY A 186 -11.08 7.59 14.32
N TYR A 187 -11.73 8.74 14.15
CA TYR A 187 -13.04 8.99 14.77
C TYR A 187 -14.09 7.94 14.42
N TYR A 188 -14.26 7.58 13.14
CA TYR A 188 -15.23 6.55 12.76
C TYR A 188 -14.73 5.14 13.05
N ALA A 189 -13.47 4.88 12.89
CA ALA A 189 -12.91 3.57 13.16
C ALA A 189 -13.03 3.19 14.64
N SER A 190 -12.85 4.16 15.55
CA SER A 190 -12.87 3.92 17.00
C SER A 190 -14.24 4.13 17.67
N THR A 191 -15.10 5.02 17.13
CA THR A 191 -16.34 5.41 17.83
C THR A 191 -17.63 5.15 17.07
N GLN A 192 -17.58 4.96 15.75
CA GLN A 192 -18.77 4.94 14.88
C GLN A 192 -18.95 3.63 14.10
N GLN A 193 -18.37 2.53 14.56
CA GLN A 193 -18.67 1.19 14.04
C GLN A 193 -18.14 0.86 12.62
N THR A 194 -17.29 1.69 12.03
CA THR A 194 -16.77 1.36 10.70
C THR A 194 -15.62 0.36 10.75
N GLY A 195 -14.99 0.23 11.91
CA GLY A 195 -13.84 -0.66 12.12
C GLY A 195 -12.59 -0.25 11.32
N ALA A 196 -11.42 -0.34 11.94
CA ALA A 196 -10.15 0.04 11.31
C ALA A 196 -9.62 -0.98 10.29
N GLY A 197 -10.46 -1.85 9.78
CA GLY A 197 -10.04 -2.95 8.93
C GLY A 197 -9.37 -4.10 9.68
N ALA A 198 -9.40 -5.29 9.11
CA ALA A 198 -8.80 -6.48 9.68
C ALA A 198 -7.94 -7.22 8.66
N ILE A 199 -6.79 -7.72 9.11
CA ILE A 199 -5.97 -8.62 8.32
C ILE A 199 -6.62 -10.00 8.20
N GLY A 200 -6.43 -10.69 7.07
CA GLY A 200 -6.91 -12.05 6.90
C GLY A 200 -6.28 -12.99 7.95
N ARG A 201 -7.12 -13.75 8.67
CA ARG A 201 -6.70 -14.70 9.68
C ARG A 201 -5.74 -15.74 9.10
N GLU A 202 -5.97 -16.16 7.87
CA GLU A 202 -5.14 -17.13 7.18
C GLU A 202 -3.72 -16.59 6.93
N LEU A 203 -3.59 -15.32 6.59
CA LEU A 203 -2.28 -14.70 6.40
C LEU A 203 -1.54 -14.60 7.74
N ILE A 204 -2.18 -14.01 8.75
CA ILE A 204 -1.51 -13.77 10.04
C ILE A 204 -1.13 -15.08 10.74
N ASN A 205 -1.85 -16.18 10.52
CA ASN A 205 -1.52 -17.48 11.08
C ASN A 205 -0.31 -18.16 10.40
N ARG A 206 0.04 -17.75 9.17
CA ARG A 206 1.28 -18.22 8.50
C ARG A 206 2.53 -17.50 8.99
N ILE A 207 2.37 -16.37 9.67
CA ILE A 207 3.49 -15.55 10.15
C ILE A 207 3.98 -16.05 11.52
N PRO A 208 5.29 -16.20 11.73
CA PRO A 208 5.85 -16.59 13.02
C PRO A 208 5.45 -15.68 14.17
N ASN A 209 5.29 -16.24 15.38
CA ASN A 209 4.87 -15.45 16.55
C ASN A 209 5.92 -14.44 17.02
N ASN A 210 7.20 -14.65 16.67
CA ASN A 210 8.31 -13.73 16.96
C ASN A 210 8.47 -12.62 15.90
N ASP A 211 7.61 -12.59 14.88
CA ASP A 211 7.60 -11.47 13.92
C ASP A 211 6.92 -10.25 14.53
N ALA A 212 7.65 -9.14 14.57
CA ALA A 212 7.20 -7.88 15.16
C ALA A 212 5.90 -7.35 14.55
N ARG A 213 5.65 -7.59 13.27
CA ARG A 213 4.43 -7.16 12.56
C ARG A 213 3.17 -7.82 13.13
N LYS A 214 3.29 -9.05 13.64
CA LYS A 214 2.15 -9.78 14.21
C LYS A 214 1.55 -9.07 15.42
N ALA A 215 2.38 -8.35 16.19
CA ALA A 215 1.93 -7.56 17.34
C ALA A 215 1.02 -6.38 16.97
N LEU A 216 1.00 -5.97 15.69
CA LEU A 216 0.14 -4.90 15.19
C LEU A 216 -1.26 -5.36 14.78
N PHE A 217 -1.62 -6.58 15.11
CA PHE A 217 -2.95 -7.13 14.82
C PHE A 217 -3.51 -7.85 16.04
N LEU A 218 -4.84 -7.78 16.20
CA LEU A 218 -5.55 -8.49 17.25
C LEU A 218 -5.71 -9.96 16.86
N THR A 219 -4.78 -10.79 17.30
CA THR A 219 -4.76 -12.24 17.05
C THR A 219 -5.63 -13.00 18.05
N GLU A 220 -5.91 -14.28 17.79
CA GLU A 220 -6.85 -15.12 18.56
C GLU A 220 -6.53 -15.15 20.08
N ASP A 221 -5.25 -15.11 20.42
CA ASP A 221 -4.77 -15.11 21.82
C ASP A 221 -5.15 -13.83 22.60
N LYS A 222 -5.62 -12.78 21.92
CA LYS A 222 -6.16 -11.57 22.55
C LYS A 222 -7.63 -11.70 22.96
N PHE A 223 -8.26 -12.81 22.62
CA PHE A 223 -9.67 -13.10 22.89
C PHE A 223 -9.80 -14.45 23.61
N PRO A 224 -9.31 -14.59 24.85
CA PRO A 224 -9.31 -15.86 25.57
C PRO A 224 -10.73 -16.38 25.81
N GLY A 225 -10.89 -17.69 25.70
CA GLY A 225 -12.18 -18.34 25.85
C GLY A 225 -13.05 -18.38 24.60
N TYR A 226 -12.59 -17.77 23.48
CA TYR A 226 -13.27 -17.84 22.20
C TYR A 226 -12.75 -18.94 21.30
N ASN A 227 -13.68 -19.69 20.76
CA ASN A 227 -13.42 -20.57 19.62
C ASN A 227 -13.93 -19.92 18.34
N PHE A 228 -13.04 -19.26 17.59
CA PHE A 228 -13.41 -18.57 16.34
C PHE A 228 -13.82 -19.51 15.20
N ASN A 229 -13.74 -20.82 15.38
CA ASN A 229 -14.28 -21.80 14.43
C ASN A 229 -15.72 -22.21 14.79
N ASP A 230 -16.25 -21.73 15.89
CA ASP A 230 -17.61 -21.98 16.32
C ASP A 230 -18.53 -20.88 15.75
N GLY A 231 -19.63 -21.27 15.09
CA GLY A 231 -20.58 -20.33 14.52
C GLY A 231 -21.25 -19.38 15.52
N SER A 232 -21.18 -19.69 16.84
CA SER A 232 -21.70 -18.82 17.91
C SER A 232 -20.96 -17.46 18.01
N VAL A 233 -19.70 -17.40 17.59
CA VAL A 233 -18.90 -16.16 17.51
C VAL A 233 -19.54 -15.15 16.56
N MET A 234 -20.28 -15.61 15.57
CA MET A 234 -20.92 -14.75 14.58
C MET A 234 -21.98 -13.83 15.17
N ASP A 235 -22.70 -14.30 16.16
CA ASP A 235 -23.69 -13.50 16.87
C ASP A 235 -23.03 -12.38 17.70
N LEU A 236 -21.82 -12.62 18.19
CA LEU A 236 -21.04 -11.65 18.95
C LEU A 236 -20.37 -10.61 18.06
N THR A 237 -19.91 -11.01 16.87
CA THR A 237 -19.39 -10.06 15.88
C THR A 237 -20.48 -9.06 15.46
N TYR A 238 -21.71 -9.46 15.40
CA TYR A 238 -22.85 -8.57 15.19
C TYR A 238 -23.14 -7.67 16.40
N GLY A 239 -22.95 -8.15 17.62
CA GLY A 239 -23.09 -7.37 18.85
C GLY A 239 -22.00 -6.29 18.98
N ILE A 240 -20.77 -6.58 18.56
CA ILE A 240 -19.64 -5.65 18.51
C ILE A 240 -19.93 -4.43 17.62
N LEU A 241 -20.84 -4.53 16.67
CA LEU A 241 -21.24 -3.44 15.78
C LEU A 241 -22.31 -2.51 16.40
N GLY A 242 -22.48 -2.50 17.71
CA GLY A 242 -23.36 -1.55 18.43
C GLY A 242 -24.86 -1.82 18.25
N MET A 243 -25.24 -3.06 18.07
CA MET A 243 -26.62 -3.46 17.87
C MET A 243 -27.21 -4.14 19.09
N GLY A 244 -27.47 -3.40 20.18
CA GLY A 244 -28.37 -3.84 21.24
C GLY A 244 -27.72 -4.51 22.47
N GLU A 245 -28.46 -5.40 23.16
CA GLU A 245 -28.09 -5.99 24.48
C GLU A 245 -26.76 -6.78 24.48
N LYS A 246 -26.29 -7.24 23.33
CA LYS A 246 -25.03 -7.99 23.17
C LYS A 246 -23.78 -7.10 23.24
N GLU A 247 -23.91 -5.78 23.13
CA GLU A 247 -22.78 -4.84 23.23
C GLU A 247 -22.08 -4.94 24.59
N LYS A 248 -22.82 -5.00 25.68
CA LYS A 248 -22.28 -5.14 27.04
C LYS A 248 -21.63 -6.49 27.31
N GLU A 249 -22.17 -7.53 26.68
CA GLU A 249 -21.61 -8.88 26.76
C GLU A 249 -20.30 -8.94 25.93
N ALA A 250 -20.27 -8.31 24.77
CA ALA A 250 -19.06 -8.16 23.96
C ALA A 250 -17.99 -7.37 24.69
N ASP A 251 -18.32 -6.26 25.33
CA ASP A 251 -17.37 -5.46 26.13
C ASP A 251 -16.66 -6.28 27.21
N ALA A 252 -17.41 -7.09 27.96
CA ALA A 252 -16.85 -7.95 29.01
C ALA A 252 -15.93 -9.06 28.46
N LEU A 253 -16.26 -9.56 27.26
CA LEU A 253 -15.51 -10.63 26.61
C LEU A 253 -14.24 -10.12 25.90
N TRP A 254 -14.23 -8.86 25.50
CA TRP A 254 -13.11 -8.24 24.79
C TRP A 254 -12.13 -7.47 25.69
N ASP A 255 -12.26 -7.57 27.02
CA ASP A 255 -11.43 -6.84 27.99
C ASP A 255 -9.92 -7.03 27.78
N GLU A 256 -9.47 -8.24 27.45
CA GLU A 256 -8.05 -8.50 27.19
C GLU A 256 -7.59 -7.83 25.89
N ALA A 257 -8.39 -7.87 24.83
CA ALA A 257 -8.08 -7.18 23.59
C ALA A 257 -8.07 -5.66 23.81
N ALA A 258 -8.98 -5.11 24.60
CA ALA A 258 -8.98 -3.69 24.97
C ALA A 258 -7.73 -3.31 25.79
N ALA A 259 -7.34 -4.14 26.75
CA ALA A 259 -6.11 -3.94 27.51
C ALA A 259 -4.87 -3.99 26.61
N TYR A 260 -4.85 -4.89 25.64
CA TYR A 260 -3.78 -4.98 24.63
C TYR A 260 -3.73 -3.73 23.75
N CYS A 261 -4.88 -3.25 23.23
CA CYS A 261 -4.95 -2.00 22.49
C CYS A 261 -4.37 -0.82 23.27
N LYS A 262 -4.73 -0.69 24.56
CA LYS A 262 -4.18 0.36 25.44
C LYS A 262 -2.67 0.22 25.63
N LYS A 263 -2.17 -1.01 25.78
CA LYS A 263 -0.73 -1.29 25.92
C LYS A 263 0.05 -0.92 24.66
N MET A 264 -0.54 -1.17 23.49
CA MET A 264 0.08 -0.89 22.19
C MET A 264 -0.16 0.56 21.71
N ALA A 265 -0.93 1.36 22.46
CA ALA A 265 -1.20 2.74 22.09
C ALA A 265 0.10 3.53 21.92
N VAL A 266 0.21 4.27 20.82
CA VAL A 266 1.37 5.10 20.53
C VAL A 266 1.42 6.27 21.50
N SER A 267 2.58 6.51 22.09
CA SER A 267 2.77 7.58 23.08
C SER A 267 2.38 8.95 22.50
N GLY A 268 1.54 9.69 23.24
CA GLY A 268 1.04 11.00 22.83
C GLY A 268 -0.14 10.98 21.85
N LEU A 269 -0.58 9.79 21.43
CA LEU A 269 -1.77 9.63 20.57
C LEU A 269 -2.92 9.00 21.37
N THR A 270 -4.15 9.22 20.91
CA THR A 270 -5.35 8.59 21.48
C THR A 270 -5.25 7.07 21.36
N ALA A 271 -5.63 6.36 22.40
CA ALA A 271 -5.69 4.90 22.34
C ALA A 271 -6.70 4.43 21.28
N PRO A 272 -6.37 3.37 20.52
CA PRO A 272 -7.29 2.82 19.53
C PRO A 272 -8.46 2.11 20.20
N TYR A 273 -9.57 1.99 19.49
CA TYR A 273 -10.74 1.21 19.88
C TYR A 273 -11.27 1.55 21.27
N GLU A 274 -11.85 2.73 21.41
CA GLU A 274 -12.66 3.05 22.58
C GLU A 274 -13.94 2.22 22.51
N ALA A 275 -14.15 1.35 23.51
CA ALA A 275 -15.35 0.57 23.77
C ALA A 275 -15.92 -0.28 22.60
N GLY A 276 -15.76 -1.59 22.64
CA GLY A 276 -16.61 -2.55 21.95
C GLY A 276 -16.38 -2.77 20.43
N TYR A 277 -15.51 -2.00 19.79
CA TYR A 277 -15.30 -2.10 18.32
C TYR A 277 -14.05 -2.86 17.89
N MET A 278 -13.69 -3.89 18.62
CA MET A 278 -12.51 -4.72 18.33
C MET A 278 -12.91 -5.93 17.50
N TYR A 279 -12.03 -6.33 16.59
CA TYR A 279 -12.24 -7.48 15.71
C TYR A 279 -11.03 -8.41 15.72
N LEU A 280 -11.29 -9.70 15.49
CA LEU A 280 -10.21 -10.62 15.17
C LEU A 280 -9.49 -10.15 13.90
N GLY A 281 -8.19 -9.94 14.00
CA GLY A 281 -7.38 -9.37 12.94
C GLY A 281 -7.38 -7.84 12.89
N GLY A 282 -8.10 -7.15 13.78
CA GLY A 282 -8.14 -5.69 13.85
C GLY A 282 -6.74 -5.10 13.92
N GLN A 283 -6.48 -4.01 13.19
CA GLN A 283 -5.15 -3.45 13.01
C GLN A 283 -4.81 -2.37 14.04
N LEU A 284 -3.56 -2.36 14.48
CA LEU A 284 -2.93 -1.34 15.32
C LEU A 284 -1.72 -0.71 14.62
N LYS A 285 -1.66 -0.81 13.29
CA LYS A 285 -0.56 -0.31 12.46
C LYS A 285 -0.70 1.20 12.20
N PHE A 286 -1.89 1.63 11.81
CA PHE A 286 -2.15 3.00 11.36
C PHE A 286 -2.89 3.81 12.41
N TYR A 287 -2.30 4.95 12.75
CA TYR A 287 -2.85 5.96 13.65
C TYR A 287 -3.01 7.29 12.92
N VAL A 288 -3.63 8.23 13.61
CA VAL A 288 -3.59 9.67 13.32
C VAL A 288 -3.16 10.41 14.57
N PHE A 289 -2.50 11.56 14.41
CA PHE A 289 -2.01 12.32 15.56
C PHE A 289 -2.95 13.43 16.02
N ASP A 290 -4.01 13.71 15.27
CA ASP A 290 -5.05 14.64 15.70
C ASP A 290 -6.42 14.20 15.16
N THR A 291 -7.47 14.48 15.93
CA THR A 291 -8.86 14.21 15.57
C THR A 291 -9.38 15.30 14.62
N PRO A 292 -10.17 14.95 13.60
CA PRO A 292 -10.78 13.65 13.35
C PRO A 292 -9.95 12.65 12.56
N GLY A 293 -8.85 13.02 11.95
CA GLY A 293 -8.08 12.09 11.13
C GLY A 293 -6.83 12.68 10.49
N VAL A 294 -6.14 13.59 11.21
CA VAL A 294 -4.94 14.28 10.72
C VAL A 294 -3.71 13.40 10.89
N GLY A 295 -2.99 13.18 9.80
CA GLY A 295 -1.74 12.44 9.79
C GLY A 295 -1.21 12.31 8.38
N TYR A 296 0.07 12.02 8.26
CA TYR A 296 0.68 11.66 6.98
C TYR A 296 0.34 10.21 6.62
N LEU A 297 0.42 9.89 5.33
CA LEU A 297 0.26 8.53 4.82
C LEU A 297 1.50 8.14 4.00
N PRO A 298 2.07 6.95 4.19
CA PRO A 298 3.14 6.47 3.33
C PRO A 298 2.57 6.10 1.95
N PHE A 299 3.15 6.65 0.88
CA PHE A 299 2.82 6.28 -0.49
C PHE A 299 3.87 5.38 -1.11
N ILE A 300 5.14 5.61 -0.76
CA ILE A 300 6.28 4.85 -1.22
C ILE A 300 7.30 4.78 -0.09
N ARG A 301 7.77 3.58 0.23
CA ARG A 301 8.80 3.36 1.24
C ARG A 301 9.76 2.23 0.85
N SER A 302 10.93 2.21 1.46
CA SER A 302 12.02 1.30 1.09
C SER A 302 11.67 -0.18 1.23
N SER A 303 10.83 -0.58 2.18
CA SER A 303 10.37 -1.97 2.29
C SER A 303 9.67 -2.46 1.01
N GLU A 304 8.91 -1.59 0.35
CA GLU A 304 8.33 -1.93 -0.95
C GLU A 304 9.41 -2.19 -2.00
N MET A 305 10.44 -1.35 -2.04
CA MET A 305 11.55 -1.50 -2.99
C MET A 305 12.32 -2.81 -2.75
N VAL A 306 12.59 -3.17 -1.50
CA VAL A 306 13.20 -4.47 -1.14
C VAL A 306 12.34 -5.64 -1.61
N LEU A 307 11.01 -5.53 -1.49
CA LEU A 307 10.08 -6.56 -1.97
C LEU A 307 10.01 -6.61 -3.50
N ILE A 308 10.15 -5.48 -4.21
CA ILE A 308 10.33 -5.47 -5.67
C ILE A 308 11.64 -6.14 -6.07
N GLU A 309 12.74 -5.90 -5.34
CA GLU A 309 14.01 -6.59 -5.56
C GLU A 309 13.87 -8.10 -5.36
N ALA A 310 13.17 -8.55 -4.31
CA ALA A 310 12.93 -9.96 -4.04
C ALA A 310 12.18 -10.63 -5.21
N GLU A 311 11.07 -10.04 -5.62
CA GLU A 311 10.24 -10.55 -6.71
C GLU A 311 10.98 -10.53 -8.05
N ALA A 312 11.64 -9.43 -8.39
CA ALA A 312 12.39 -9.30 -9.63
C ALA A 312 13.53 -10.32 -9.72
N ASN A 313 14.29 -10.51 -8.64
CA ASN A 313 15.34 -11.53 -8.58
C ASN A 313 14.79 -12.96 -8.73
N TYR A 314 13.63 -13.26 -8.14
CA TYR A 314 12.97 -14.55 -8.33
C TYR A 314 12.68 -14.83 -9.82
N PHE A 315 12.04 -13.88 -10.52
CA PHE A 315 11.71 -14.04 -11.94
C PHE A 315 12.92 -13.95 -12.89
N LEU A 316 14.03 -13.38 -12.41
CA LEU A 316 15.31 -13.40 -13.12
C LEU A 316 16.12 -14.69 -12.82
N ASN A 317 15.54 -15.68 -12.17
CA ASN A 317 16.17 -16.93 -11.76
C ASN A 317 17.38 -16.74 -10.83
N ASN A 318 17.36 -15.68 -10.02
CA ASN A 318 18.37 -15.39 -9.01
C ASN A 318 17.78 -15.57 -7.59
N GLU A 319 17.39 -16.82 -7.26
CA GLU A 319 16.74 -17.13 -6.00
C GLU A 319 17.56 -16.75 -4.77
N ALA A 320 18.90 -16.88 -4.85
CA ALA A 320 19.77 -16.50 -3.74
C ALA A 320 19.67 -15.00 -3.40
N ALA A 321 19.57 -14.14 -4.40
CA ALA A 321 19.37 -12.70 -4.18
C ALA A 321 17.93 -12.39 -3.70
N ALA A 322 16.92 -13.13 -4.17
CA ALA A 322 15.56 -13.02 -3.67
C ALA A 322 15.46 -13.40 -2.17
N GLN A 323 16.11 -14.50 -1.77
CA GLN A 323 16.25 -14.93 -0.37
C GLN A 323 16.96 -13.86 0.48
N ALA A 324 18.06 -13.28 -0.04
CA ALA A 324 18.80 -12.23 0.66
C ALA A 324 17.96 -10.96 0.88
N ALA A 325 17.13 -10.57 -0.08
CA ALA A 325 16.20 -9.44 0.07
C ALA A 325 15.15 -9.72 1.16
N LEU A 326 14.62 -10.94 1.25
CA LEU A 326 13.71 -11.32 2.34
C LEU A 326 14.43 -11.31 3.71
N VAL A 327 15.70 -11.73 3.77
CA VAL A 327 16.51 -11.66 5.00
C VAL A 327 16.74 -10.19 5.39
N GLU A 328 17.05 -9.30 4.44
CA GLU A 328 17.15 -7.86 4.70
C GLU A 328 15.86 -7.30 5.28
N LEU A 329 14.72 -7.60 4.65
CA LEU A 329 13.41 -7.13 5.10
C LEU A 329 13.05 -7.61 6.50
N ASN A 330 13.39 -8.84 6.84
CA ASN A 330 12.92 -9.49 8.06
C ASN A 330 13.95 -9.49 9.19
N ALA A 331 15.15 -10.03 8.96
CA ALA A 331 16.17 -10.15 10.00
C ALA A 331 16.96 -8.85 10.21
N THR A 332 17.46 -8.26 9.12
CA THR A 332 18.31 -7.05 9.22
C THR A 332 17.52 -5.85 9.72
N SER A 333 16.26 -5.69 9.31
CA SER A 333 15.38 -4.63 9.82
C SER A 333 14.97 -4.83 11.30
N GLY A 334 15.14 -6.06 11.83
CA GLY A 334 14.71 -6.44 13.17
C GLY A 334 13.24 -6.89 13.28
N ARG A 335 12.49 -6.98 12.18
CA ARG A 335 11.08 -7.48 12.21
C ARG A 335 11.00 -8.90 12.77
N ASN A 336 11.93 -9.74 12.36
CA ASN A 336 12.16 -11.07 12.89
C ASN A 336 13.67 -11.37 12.84
N ALA A 337 14.39 -11.08 13.91
CA ALA A 337 15.85 -11.21 13.97
C ALA A 337 16.38 -12.65 13.72
N GLU A 338 15.51 -13.65 13.92
CA GLU A 338 15.85 -15.06 13.69
C GLU A 338 15.48 -15.55 12.28
N TYR A 339 14.92 -14.68 11.44
CA TYR A 339 14.47 -15.05 10.12
C TYR A 339 15.62 -15.50 9.24
N THR A 340 15.44 -16.63 8.60
CA THR A 340 16.31 -17.15 7.54
C THR A 340 15.44 -17.62 6.37
N CYS A 341 15.94 -17.55 5.15
CA CYS A 341 15.24 -18.03 3.97
C CYS A 341 16.11 -19.02 3.20
N THR A 342 15.64 -20.26 3.13
CA THR A 342 16.26 -21.35 2.33
C THR A 342 15.27 -21.93 1.33
N LYS A 343 14.07 -21.37 1.22
CA LYS A 343 13.03 -21.78 0.28
C LYS A 343 13.44 -21.50 -1.15
N THR A 344 13.02 -22.38 -2.07
CA THR A 344 13.26 -22.26 -3.52
C THR A 344 11.96 -22.53 -4.30
N GLY A 345 11.93 -22.20 -5.58
CA GLY A 345 10.78 -22.41 -6.46
C GLY A 345 9.48 -21.81 -5.92
N ASP A 346 8.37 -22.52 -6.05
CA ASP A 346 7.05 -22.06 -5.63
C ASP A 346 6.98 -21.72 -4.13
N ALA A 347 7.77 -22.41 -3.29
CA ALA A 347 7.82 -22.11 -1.86
C ALA A 347 8.44 -20.73 -1.59
N LEU A 348 9.49 -20.37 -2.33
CA LEU A 348 10.08 -19.02 -2.26
C LEU A 348 9.12 -17.96 -2.79
N TRP A 349 8.45 -18.23 -3.92
CA TRP A 349 7.48 -17.33 -4.48
C TRP A 349 6.32 -17.04 -3.52
N ASN A 350 5.77 -18.06 -2.89
CA ASN A 350 4.72 -17.89 -1.89
C ASN A 350 5.21 -17.08 -0.68
N GLU A 351 6.44 -17.28 -0.24
CA GLU A 351 7.06 -16.51 0.85
C GLU A 351 7.17 -15.01 0.49
N ILE A 352 7.62 -14.71 -0.74
CA ILE A 352 7.70 -13.32 -1.24
C ILE A 352 6.32 -12.67 -1.22
N MET A 353 5.29 -13.35 -1.71
CA MET A 353 3.92 -12.84 -1.71
C MET A 353 3.38 -12.63 -0.30
N ASP A 354 3.58 -13.59 0.62
CA ASP A 354 3.11 -13.49 2.00
C ASP A 354 3.76 -12.30 2.73
N TYR A 355 5.08 -12.10 2.59
CA TYR A 355 5.74 -10.97 3.21
C TYR A 355 5.40 -9.63 2.55
N ARG A 356 5.12 -9.61 1.25
CA ARG A 356 4.65 -8.39 0.58
C ARG A 356 3.25 -8.01 1.06
N GLU A 357 2.36 -8.98 1.17
CA GLU A 357 1.00 -8.76 1.68
C GLU A 357 1.01 -8.30 3.15
N LEU A 358 1.85 -8.91 4.00
CA LEU A 358 1.98 -8.56 5.41
C LEU A 358 2.63 -7.18 5.60
N GLU A 359 3.79 -6.96 4.99
CA GLU A 359 4.58 -5.73 5.18
C GLU A 359 3.81 -4.50 4.68
N LEU A 360 3.18 -4.61 3.51
CA LEU A 360 2.46 -3.53 2.86
C LEU A 360 0.95 -3.53 3.16
N TRP A 361 0.53 -4.30 4.15
CA TRP A 361 -0.88 -4.38 4.53
C TRP A 361 -1.44 -2.98 4.84
N GLY A 362 -2.60 -2.66 4.24
CA GLY A 362 -3.28 -1.37 4.42
C GLY A 362 -2.72 -0.21 3.59
N GLU A 363 -1.66 -0.42 2.79
CA GLU A 363 -1.02 0.62 1.97
C GLU A 363 -1.50 0.65 0.50
N GLY A 364 -2.59 -0.04 0.19
CA GLY A 364 -3.26 0.06 -1.12
C GLY A 364 -2.70 -0.84 -2.23
N PHE A 365 -1.88 -1.84 -1.91
CA PHE A 365 -1.23 -2.70 -2.91
C PHE A 365 -2.04 -3.95 -3.29
N ALA A 366 -2.93 -4.44 -2.43
CA ALA A 366 -3.56 -5.74 -2.58
C ALA A 366 -4.25 -5.93 -3.95
N TRP A 367 -5.02 -4.94 -4.43
CA TRP A 367 -5.69 -5.02 -5.73
C TRP A 367 -4.72 -5.26 -6.88
N SER A 368 -3.68 -4.43 -6.99
CA SER A 368 -2.70 -4.53 -8.07
C SER A 368 -1.87 -5.79 -7.99
N ASP A 369 -1.48 -6.20 -6.79
CA ASP A 369 -0.67 -7.38 -6.55
C ASP A 369 -1.44 -8.66 -6.89
N TYR A 370 -2.64 -8.86 -6.38
CA TYR A 370 -3.47 -10.02 -6.71
C TYR A 370 -3.80 -10.09 -8.20
N LYS A 371 -4.06 -8.93 -8.84
CA LYS A 371 -4.29 -8.85 -10.27
C LYS A 371 -3.08 -9.33 -11.08
N ARG A 372 -1.89 -8.76 -10.82
CA ARG A 372 -0.67 -9.11 -11.56
C ARG A 372 -0.16 -10.52 -11.25
N TRP A 373 -0.35 -11.01 -10.03
CA TRP A 373 -0.04 -12.39 -9.64
C TRP A 373 -1.03 -13.41 -10.18
N ASN A 374 -2.18 -12.97 -10.65
CA ASN A 374 -3.28 -13.82 -11.10
C ASN A 374 -3.76 -14.78 -10.01
N ARG A 375 -3.95 -14.28 -8.80
CA ARG A 375 -4.44 -15.04 -7.66
C ARG A 375 -5.92 -14.77 -7.41
N ASP A 376 -6.63 -15.81 -6.98
CA ASP A 376 -7.98 -15.66 -6.44
C ASP A 376 -7.93 -14.83 -5.14
N VAL A 377 -8.89 -13.95 -4.96
CA VAL A 377 -9.14 -13.32 -3.66
C VAL A 377 -10.08 -14.24 -2.89
N ILE A 378 -9.58 -14.90 -1.87
CA ILE A 378 -10.34 -15.83 -1.03
C ILE A 378 -10.60 -15.15 0.30
N ARG A 379 -11.87 -14.97 0.63
CA ARG A 379 -12.32 -14.50 1.94
C ARG A 379 -13.10 -15.61 2.61
N ASN A 380 -12.42 -16.39 3.44
CA ASN A 380 -13.03 -17.47 4.19
C ASN A 380 -13.86 -16.93 5.36
N GLY A 381 -14.96 -17.62 5.64
CA GLY A 381 -15.72 -17.41 6.86
C GLY A 381 -15.01 -18.00 8.08
N PHE A 382 -15.47 -17.64 9.27
CA PHE A 382 -14.95 -18.17 10.53
C PHE A 382 -14.96 -19.71 10.59
N ASP A 383 -15.98 -20.33 10.04
CA ASP A 383 -16.16 -21.78 9.94
C ASP A 383 -15.08 -22.49 9.10
N LYS A 384 -14.35 -21.73 8.27
CA LYS A 384 -13.28 -22.22 7.38
C LYS A 384 -11.91 -21.61 7.70
N GLY A 385 -11.73 -21.12 8.92
CA GLY A 385 -10.46 -20.58 9.39
C GLY A 385 -10.15 -19.15 8.93
N GLY A 386 -11.11 -18.46 8.35
CA GLY A 386 -11.04 -17.03 8.07
C GLY A 386 -11.65 -16.17 9.18
N ASN A 387 -11.83 -14.90 8.91
CA ASN A 387 -12.45 -13.93 9.81
C ASN A 387 -13.56 -13.11 9.15
N ALA A 388 -14.10 -13.59 8.05
CA ALA A 388 -15.29 -13.01 7.45
C ALA A 388 -16.57 -13.62 8.03
N HIS A 389 -17.63 -12.82 8.09
CA HIS A 389 -18.95 -13.37 8.34
C HIS A 389 -19.36 -14.32 7.20
N ILE A 390 -20.02 -15.42 7.51
CA ILE A 390 -20.40 -16.46 6.52
C ILE A 390 -21.15 -15.86 5.32
N SER A 391 -22.02 -14.88 5.55
CA SER A 391 -22.83 -14.26 4.48
C SER A 391 -22.01 -13.45 3.47
N ILE A 392 -20.79 -13.05 3.82
CA ILE A 392 -19.89 -12.29 2.95
C ILE A 392 -18.63 -13.08 2.59
N ALA A 393 -18.54 -14.33 3.05
CA ALA A 393 -17.48 -15.24 2.63
C ALA A 393 -17.60 -15.50 1.12
N THR A 394 -16.52 -15.28 0.39
CA THR A 394 -16.55 -15.37 -1.06
C THR A 394 -15.17 -15.65 -1.65
N THR A 395 -15.17 -16.13 -2.88
CA THR A 395 -13.99 -16.23 -3.72
C THR A 395 -14.20 -15.40 -4.97
N ILE A 396 -13.32 -14.44 -5.21
CA ILE A 396 -13.28 -13.69 -6.46
C ILE A 396 -12.20 -14.34 -7.33
N PRO A 397 -12.56 -14.87 -8.52
CA PRO A 397 -11.61 -15.55 -9.39
C PRO A 397 -10.46 -14.63 -9.80
N ALA A 398 -9.29 -15.22 -10.02
CA ALA A 398 -8.09 -14.54 -10.50
C ALA A 398 -8.35 -13.65 -11.72
N SER A 399 -7.56 -12.60 -11.86
CA SER A 399 -7.76 -11.55 -12.88
C SER A 399 -7.75 -12.07 -14.32
N GLY A 400 -7.05 -13.17 -14.60
CA GLY A 400 -7.05 -13.81 -15.91
C GLY A 400 -8.43 -14.28 -16.38
N ALA A 401 -9.34 -14.61 -15.45
CA ALA A 401 -10.70 -15.05 -15.78
C ALA A 401 -11.63 -13.90 -16.20
N ASN A 402 -11.49 -12.71 -15.62
CA ASN A 402 -12.40 -11.57 -15.78
C ASN A 402 -11.72 -10.23 -16.04
N LYS A 403 -10.38 -10.21 -16.15
CA LYS A 403 -9.51 -9.05 -16.43
C LYS A 403 -9.44 -7.99 -15.33
N TRP A 404 -10.27 -8.02 -14.30
CA TRP A 404 -10.31 -7.05 -13.18
C TRP A 404 -10.11 -5.60 -13.64
N THR A 405 -10.88 -5.16 -14.60
CA THR A 405 -10.90 -3.77 -15.06
C THR A 405 -12.16 -3.06 -14.55
N TRP A 406 -12.00 -1.80 -14.19
CA TRP A 406 -13.11 -0.94 -13.86
C TRP A 406 -13.74 -0.40 -15.15
N ASP A 407 -15.05 -0.16 -15.09
CA ASP A 407 -15.74 0.54 -16.16
C ASP A 407 -15.36 2.03 -16.13
N VAL A 408 -15.17 2.59 -17.31
CA VAL A 408 -14.94 4.03 -17.45
C VAL A 408 -16.26 4.76 -17.11
N PRO A 409 -16.25 5.81 -16.27
CA PRO A 409 -17.45 6.56 -15.95
C PRO A 409 -18.15 7.11 -17.21
N LEU A 410 -19.46 6.96 -17.28
CA LEU A 410 -20.26 7.37 -18.45
C LEU A 410 -20.31 8.88 -18.70
N ASN A 411 -19.85 9.67 -17.74
CA ASN A 411 -19.87 11.14 -17.78
C ASN A 411 -18.52 11.77 -18.15
N GLU A 412 -17.59 10.98 -18.66
CA GLU A 412 -16.29 11.47 -19.13
C GLU A 412 -16.19 11.51 -20.64
#